data_32c2a2e0a84e20c77b5977a7b22e15a7
#
_entry.id   32c2a2e0a84e20c77b5977a7b22e15a7
#
_cell.length_a   1.000
_cell.length_b   1.000
_cell.length_c   1.000
_cell.angle_alpha   90.00
_cell.angle_beta   90.00
_cell.angle_gamma   90.00
#
_symmetry.space_group_name_H-M   'P 1'
#
loop_
_entity.id
_entity.type
_entity.pdbx_description
1 polymer ?
#
loop_
_entity_poly.entity_id
_entity_poly.type
_entity_poly.pdbx_seq_one_letter_code
_entity_poly.pdbx_strand_id
1 'polypeptide(L)'
;MEQSNHVSKYLHSIGTVLIVAILYFILGKFAFAISVSNNIVTNAPFFAEGIGLAATILFGYINAVGIFVGQFVLAITSGLDINSSIGISLLNSLLAILGRYLFFRFKTSESYLGFKNVLLLSTLILLVLQPLSAILGNLILVQFAQLNPAIYWVSFIPWWLGNSIGQLVLVPLLLLLFTGEYKVKTSILRDIPIALLSFLVTFLIFELTYYIDINYSFLALFFLFPLTLIFSAKGKPETVTLSLLFMT
;
A
#
# COMPACT_ATOMS: atom_id res chain seq x y z
N MET A 1 7.70 8.37 38.79
CA MET A 1 8.09 7.46 37.68
C MET A 1 6.91 7.08 36.76
N GLU A 2 5.74 6.75 37.29
CA GLU A 2 4.57 6.32 36.49
C GLU A 2 4.03 7.40 35.55
N GLN A 3 3.92 8.65 36.01
CA GLN A 3 3.48 9.79 35.18
C GLN A 3 4.41 10.09 34.00
N SER A 4 5.72 9.96 34.18
CA SER A 4 6.71 10.15 33.12
C SER A 4 6.56 9.09 31.99
N ASN A 5 6.25 7.84 32.34
CA ASN A 5 5.99 6.77 31.36
C ASN A 5 4.70 7.00 30.54
N HIS A 6 3.65 7.54 31.18
CA HIS A 6 2.40 7.84 30.47
C HIS A 6 2.60 8.98 29.45
N VAL A 7 3.25 10.06 29.83
CA VAL A 7 3.53 11.19 28.94
C VAL A 7 4.38 10.76 27.74
N SER A 8 5.43 9.97 27.96
CA SER A 8 6.27 9.42 26.89
C SER A 8 5.48 8.57 25.90
N LYS A 9 4.55 7.71 26.38
CA LYS A 9 3.70 6.87 25.55
C LYS A 9 2.71 7.69 24.69
N TYR A 10 2.14 8.74 25.26
CA TYR A 10 1.24 9.65 24.52
C TYR A 10 1.99 10.43 23.44
N LEU A 11 3.18 10.97 23.75
CA LEU A 11 4.01 11.67 22.78
C LEU A 11 4.43 10.76 21.62
N HIS A 12 4.79 9.51 21.92
CA HIS A 12 5.10 8.53 20.88
C HIS A 12 3.89 8.25 19.97
N SER A 13 2.70 8.06 20.54
CA SER A 13 1.47 7.83 19.78
C SER A 13 1.10 9.03 18.89
N ILE A 14 1.20 10.25 19.38
CA ILE A 14 0.97 11.46 18.59
C ILE A 14 2.00 11.56 17.46
N GLY A 15 3.27 11.28 17.76
CA GLY A 15 4.33 11.29 16.76
C GLY A 15 4.06 10.30 15.62
N THR A 16 3.65 9.06 15.94
CA THR A 16 3.33 8.05 14.89
C THR A 16 2.12 8.47 14.05
N VAL A 17 1.07 9.02 14.66
CA VAL A 17 -0.12 9.53 13.96
C VAL A 17 0.26 10.63 12.96
N LEU A 18 1.07 11.60 13.37
CA LEU A 18 1.53 12.69 12.50
C LEU A 18 2.39 12.18 11.34
N ILE A 19 3.34 11.28 11.62
CA ILE A 19 4.18 10.68 10.59
C ILE A 19 3.31 9.91 9.58
N VAL A 20 2.35 9.13 10.04
CA VAL A 20 1.43 8.39 9.16
C VAL A 20 0.62 9.37 8.29
N ALA A 21 0.08 10.45 8.85
CA ALA A 21 -0.69 11.43 8.09
C ALA A 21 0.15 12.09 6.99
N ILE A 22 1.38 12.50 7.32
CA ILE A 22 2.30 13.14 6.37
C ILE A 22 2.71 12.16 5.26
N LEU A 23 3.13 10.94 5.63
CA LEU A 23 3.55 9.93 4.64
C LEU A 23 2.39 9.50 3.76
N TYR A 24 1.20 9.32 4.33
CA TYR A 24 0.00 8.99 3.57
C TYR A 24 -0.29 10.07 2.52
N PHE A 25 -0.27 11.33 2.91
CA PHE A 25 -0.47 12.46 2.00
C PHE A 25 0.60 12.52 0.90
N ILE A 26 1.88 12.43 1.24
CA ILE A 26 2.99 12.51 0.27
C ILE A 26 2.91 11.37 -0.74
N LEU A 27 2.76 10.12 -0.28
CA LEU A 27 2.69 8.96 -1.16
C LEU A 27 1.41 8.97 -2.01
N GLY A 28 0.29 9.45 -1.46
CA GLY A 28 -0.93 9.65 -2.22
C GLY A 28 -0.78 10.69 -3.33
N LYS A 29 -0.16 11.84 -3.04
CA LYS A 29 0.16 12.85 -4.07
C LYS A 29 1.09 12.32 -5.14
N PHE A 30 2.09 11.53 -4.75
CA PHE A 30 3.00 10.88 -5.68
C PHE A 30 2.27 9.92 -6.61
N ALA A 31 1.39 9.05 -6.07
CA ALA A 31 0.58 8.14 -6.88
C ALA A 31 -0.32 8.89 -7.86
N PHE A 32 -0.96 9.97 -7.43
CA PHE A 32 -1.78 10.80 -8.33
C PHE A 32 -0.95 11.53 -9.40
N ALA A 33 0.27 11.98 -9.09
CA ALA A 33 1.15 12.62 -10.05
C ALA A 33 1.57 11.67 -11.19
N ILE A 34 1.78 10.38 -10.90
CA ILE A 34 2.14 9.37 -11.91
C ILE A 34 0.92 8.98 -12.75
N SER A 35 -0.28 9.02 -12.18
CA SER A 35 -1.52 8.53 -12.77
C SER A 35 -2.25 9.53 -13.67
N VAL A 36 -1.74 10.72 -13.89
CA VAL A 36 -2.43 11.87 -14.51
C VAL A 36 -2.82 11.66 -16.00
N SER A 37 -2.49 10.53 -16.64
CA SER A 37 -2.85 10.38 -18.05
C SER A 37 -4.33 10.19 -18.36
N ASN A 38 -5.21 9.86 -17.40
CA ASN A 38 -6.58 9.45 -17.72
C ASN A 38 -7.72 10.04 -16.89
N ASN A 39 -7.54 10.99 -15.99
CA ASN A 39 -8.59 11.59 -15.13
C ASN A 39 -9.47 10.59 -14.34
N ILE A 40 -9.11 9.32 -14.30
CA ILE A 40 -9.83 8.23 -13.66
C ILE A 40 -8.92 7.65 -12.58
N VAL A 41 -9.51 7.10 -11.55
CA VAL A 41 -8.88 6.36 -10.46
C VAL A 41 -7.55 5.73 -10.86
N THR A 42 -6.52 6.00 -10.09
CA THR A 42 -5.12 5.68 -10.42
C THR A 42 -4.89 4.21 -10.74
N ASN A 43 -4.29 3.90 -11.88
CA ASN A 43 -3.70 2.59 -12.16
C ASN A 43 -2.34 2.40 -11.46
N ALA A 44 -1.81 3.46 -10.83
CA ALA A 44 -0.54 3.41 -10.12
C ALA A 44 -0.68 2.70 -8.77
N PRO A 45 0.38 2.01 -8.29
CA PRO A 45 0.41 1.46 -6.93
C PRO A 45 0.17 2.55 -5.89
N PHE A 46 -0.87 2.36 -5.05
CA PHE A 46 -1.23 3.35 -4.04
C PHE A 46 -0.57 3.00 -2.70
N PHE A 47 0.70 3.34 -2.57
CA PHE A 47 1.53 3.04 -1.40
C PHE A 47 1.03 3.65 -0.09
N ALA A 48 0.24 4.72 -0.15
CA ALA A 48 -0.35 5.34 1.03
C ALA A 48 -1.17 4.34 1.86
N GLU A 49 -1.97 3.47 1.21
CA GLU A 49 -2.71 2.39 1.87
C GLU A 49 -1.78 1.39 2.56
N GLY A 50 -0.61 1.12 1.99
CA GLY A 50 0.40 0.25 2.59
C GLY A 50 0.97 0.83 3.88
N ILE A 51 1.30 2.14 3.90
CA ILE A 51 1.70 2.85 5.14
C ILE A 51 0.60 2.75 6.19
N GLY A 52 -0.65 3.04 5.81
CA GLY A 52 -1.78 3.03 6.72
C GLY A 52 -1.98 1.69 7.40
N LEU A 53 -2.07 0.61 6.63
CA LEU A 53 -2.26 -0.74 7.16
C LEU A 53 -1.07 -1.20 8.00
N ALA A 54 0.17 -1.01 7.53
CA ALA A 54 1.37 -1.38 8.25
C ALA A 54 1.49 -0.64 9.59
N ALA A 55 1.28 0.68 9.60
CA ALA A 55 1.33 1.47 10.82
C ALA A 55 0.24 1.05 11.82
N THR A 56 -0.95 0.73 11.32
CA THR A 56 -2.03 0.25 12.17
C THR A 56 -1.68 -1.13 12.77
N ILE A 57 -1.09 -2.05 12.00
CA ILE A 57 -0.62 -3.35 12.49
C ILE A 57 0.50 -3.18 13.53
N LEU A 58 1.51 -2.37 13.24
CA LEU A 58 2.70 -2.20 14.08
C LEU A 58 2.44 -1.38 15.35
N PHE A 59 1.82 -0.22 15.19
CA PHE A 59 1.75 0.79 16.27
C PHE A 59 0.36 0.95 16.88
N GLY A 60 -0.65 0.22 16.37
CA GLY A 60 -1.98 0.18 16.98
C GLY A 60 -3.04 1.01 16.26
N TYR A 61 -4.29 0.83 16.71
CA TYR A 61 -5.49 1.43 16.11
C TYR A 61 -5.49 2.95 16.04
N ILE A 62 -4.75 3.62 16.93
CA ILE A 62 -4.68 5.09 16.97
C ILE A 62 -4.17 5.68 15.64
N ASN A 63 -3.36 4.93 14.88
CA ASN A 63 -2.83 5.36 13.60
C ASN A 63 -3.90 5.48 12.50
N ALA A 64 -5.10 4.93 12.71
CA ALA A 64 -6.25 5.18 11.85
C ALA A 64 -6.63 6.66 11.79
N VAL A 65 -6.37 7.42 12.86
CA VAL A 65 -6.54 8.89 12.87
C VAL A 65 -5.55 9.55 11.89
N GLY A 66 -4.31 9.07 11.85
CA GLY A 66 -3.31 9.56 10.88
C GLY A 66 -3.71 9.27 9.43
N ILE A 67 -4.27 8.06 9.18
CA ILE A 67 -4.82 7.71 7.86
C ILE A 67 -5.95 8.67 7.49
N PHE A 68 -6.91 8.89 8.42
CA PHE A 68 -8.03 9.79 8.19
C PHE A 68 -7.55 11.20 7.80
N VAL A 69 -6.66 11.78 8.59
CA VAL A 69 -6.14 13.13 8.35
C VAL A 69 -5.36 13.20 7.03
N GLY A 70 -4.45 12.25 6.79
CA GLY A 70 -3.65 12.21 5.57
C GLY A 70 -4.50 12.06 4.31
N GLN A 71 -5.46 11.13 4.33
CA GLN A 71 -6.39 10.91 3.23
C GLN A 71 -7.34 12.10 3.03
N PHE A 72 -7.84 12.72 4.10
CA PHE A 72 -8.71 13.87 4.01
C PHE A 72 -8.03 15.05 3.33
N VAL A 73 -6.81 15.38 3.76
CA VAL A 73 -6.01 16.44 3.13
C VAL A 73 -5.69 16.09 1.69
N LEU A 74 -5.35 14.82 1.39
CA LEU A 74 -5.12 14.34 0.04
C LEU A 74 -6.35 14.54 -0.84
N ALA A 75 -7.53 14.12 -0.38
CA ALA A 75 -8.79 14.18 -1.13
C ALA A 75 -9.19 15.63 -1.45
N ILE A 76 -9.22 16.50 -0.45
CA ILE A 76 -9.52 17.94 -0.63
C ILE A 76 -8.53 18.60 -1.60
N THR A 77 -7.24 18.37 -1.42
CA THR A 77 -6.20 18.98 -2.28
C THR A 77 -6.13 18.36 -3.68
N SER A 78 -6.85 17.27 -3.90
CA SER A 78 -7.02 16.62 -5.21
C SER A 78 -8.36 16.98 -5.88
N GLY A 79 -9.15 17.89 -5.27
CA GLY A 79 -10.35 18.47 -5.86
C GLY A 79 -11.66 17.75 -5.51
N LEU A 80 -11.66 16.79 -4.57
CA LEU A 80 -12.91 16.21 -4.09
C LEU A 80 -13.67 17.20 -3.18
N ASP A 81 -14.99 17.13 -3.21
CA ASP A 81 -15.84 17.85 -2.27
C ASP A 81 -15.63 17.34 -0.82
N ILE A 82 -16.11 18.11 0.14
CA ILE A 82 -15.87 17.84 1.55
C ILE A 82 -16.54 16.51 2.01
N ASN A 83 -17.73 16.18 1.49
CA ASN A 83 -18.46 14.99 1.91
C ASN A 83 -17.79 13.72 1.38
N SER A 84 -17.39 13.72 0.10
CA SER A 84 -16.60 12.64 -0.50
C SER A 84 -15.27 12.47 0.22
N SER A 85 -14.60 13.57 0.55
CA SER A 85 -13.32 13.57 1.27
C SER A 85 -13.44 12.95 2.65
N ILE A 86 -14.48 13.29 3.42
CA ILE A 86 -14.79 12.66 4.71
C ILE A 86 -15.10 11.18 4.51
N GLY A 87 -15.98 10.86 3.56
CA GLY A 87 -16.41 9.48 3.30
C GLY A 87 -15.25 8.54 2.96
N ILE A 88 -14.40 8.93 2.01
CA ILE A 88 -13.22 8.12 1.61
C ILE A 88 -12.21 8.02 2.76
N SER A 89 -11.97 9.11 3.50
CA SER A 89 -11.03 9.10 4.62
C SER A 89 -11.49 8.20 5.76
N LEU A 90 -12.78 8.23 6.05
CA LEU A 90 -13.38 7.35 7.05
C LEU A 90 -13.32 5.89 6.60
N LEU A 91 -13.64 5.60 5.33
CA LEU A 91 -13.58 4.27 4.75
C LEU A 91 -12.17 3.68 4.88
N ASN A 92 -11.13 4.39 4.43
CA ASN A 92 -9.75 3.89 4.45
C ASN A 92 -9.25 3.67 5.88
N SER A 93 -9.62 4.55 6.82
CA SER A 93 -9.31 4.39 8.24
C SER A 93 -9.97 3.14 8.84
N LEU A 94 -11.25 2.92 8.55
CA LEU A 94 -12.00 1.76 9.02
C LEU A 94 -11.47 0.45 8.41
N LEU A 95 -11.07 0.46 7.14
CA LEU A 95 -10.46 -0.71 6.49
C LEU A 95 -9.09 -1.06 7.09
N ALA A 96 -8.29 -0.08 7.47
CA ALA A 96 -7.04 -0.34 8.17
C ALA A 96 -7.28 -0.93 9.58
N ILE A 97 -8.28 -0.44 10.31
CA ILE A 97 -8.73 -1.02 11.59
C ILE A 97 -9.19 -2.47 11.39
N LEU A 98 -10.03 -2.72 10.39
CA LEU A 98 -10.53 -4.05 10.05
C LEU A 98 -9.38 -4.98 9.67
N GLY A 99 -8.45 -4.51 8.84
CA GLY A 99 -7.28 -5.27 8.41
C GLY A 99 -6.41 -5.71 9.59
N ARG A 100 -6.10 -4.78 10.51
CA ARG A 100 -5.41 -5.12 11.77
C ARG A 100 -6.21 -6.15 12.58
N TYR A 101 -7.51 -5.92 12.79
CA TYR A 101 -8.35 -6.83 13.57
C TYR A 101 -8.34 -8.25 13.00
N LEU A 102 -8.60 -8.38 11.69
CA LEU A 102 -8.62 -9.69 11.03
C LEU A 102 -7.25 -10.35 11.03
N PHE A 103 -6.17 -9.60 10.79
CA PHE A 103 -4.82 -10.13 10.84
C PHE A 103 -4.50 -10.74 12.20
N PHE A 104 -4.69 -9.99 13.30
CA PHE A 104 -4.43 -10.51 14.65
C PHE A 104 -5.40 -11.61 15.09
N ARG A 105 -6.63 -11.61 14.56
CA ARG A 105 -7.62 -12.65 14.86
C ARG A 105 -7.28 -14.00 14.25
N PHE A 106 -6.64 -13.99 13.08
CA PHE A 106 -6.38 -15.19 12.29
C PHE A 106 -4.90 -15.54 12.14
N LYS A 107 -3.98 -14.69 12.60
CA LYS A 107 -2.54 -15.03 12.55
C LYS A 107 -2.25 -16.34 13.29
N THR A 108 -1.40 -17.17 12.72
CA THR A 108 -1.17 -18.55 13.19
C THR A 108 0.14 -18.71 13.96
N SER A 109 1.04 -17.72 13.93
CA SER A 109 2.34 -17.75 14.59
C SER A 109 2.69 -16.38 15.17
N GLU A 110 3.66 -16.35 16.10
CA GLU A 110 4.18 -15.10 16.67
C GLU A 110 4.87 -14.22 15.62
N SER A 111 5.57 -14.82 14.67
CA SER A 111 6.20 -14.10 13.57
C SER A 111 5.16 -13.43 12.67
N TYR A 112 5.36 -12.15 12.37
CA TYR A 112 4.51 -11.40 11.42
C TYR A 112 4.72 -11.87 9.98
N LEU A 113 5.94 -12.28 9.64
CA LEU A 113 6.40 -12.62 8.30
C LEU A 113 6.54 -14.12 8.06
N GLY A 114 6.03 -14.97 8.96
CA GLY A 114 5.91 -16.40 8.70
C GLY A 114 5.04 -16.66 7.47
N PHE A 115 5.38 -17.66 6.66
CA PHE A 115 4.70 -17.95 5.38
C PHE A 115 3.17 -17.93 5.48
N LYS A 116 2.60 -18.57 6.51
CA LYS A 116 1.13 -18.60 6.72
C LYS A 116 0.56 -17.21 7.01
N ASN A 117 1.28 -16.37 7.75
CA ASN A 117 0.84 -15.01 8.08
C ASN A 117 0.98 -14.06 6.88
N VAL A 118 2.00 -14.22 6.06
CA VAL A 118 2.14 -13.50 4.78
C VAL A 118 1.00 -13.89 3.84
N LEU A 119 0.70 -15.19 3.72
CA LEU A 119 -0.41 -15.67 2.90
C LEU A 119 -1.76 -15.14 3.42
N LEU A 120 -1.98 -15.17 4.74
CA LEU A 120 -3.16 -14.57 5.37
C LEU A 120 -3.28 -13.09 5.04
N LEU A 121 -2.20 -12.33 5.22
CA LEU A 121 -2.17 -10.89 4.93
C LEU A 121 -2.49 -10.61 3.46
N SER A 122 -1.87 -11.34 2.54
CA SER A 122 -2.13 -11.23 1.09
C SER A 122 -3.59 -11.55 0.75
N THR A 123 -4.15 -12.60 1.35
CA THR A 123 -5.56 -12.98 1.17
C THR A 123 -6.50 -11.90 1.70
N LEU A 124 -6.23 -11.35 2.89
CA LEU A 124 -7.02 -10.25 3.46
C LEU A 124 -6.98 -9.01 2.57
N ILE A 125 -5.80 -8.63 2.07
CA ILE A 125 -5.65 -7.48 1.18
C ILE A 125 -6.43 -7.70 -0.11
N LEU A 126 -6.16 -8.80 -0.83
CA LEU A 126 -6.69 -9.05 -2.17
C LEU A 126 -8.19 -9.35 -2.18
N LEU A 127 -8.69 -10.12 -1.21
CA LEU A 127 -10.04 -10.66 -1.28
C LEU A 127 -11.03 -9.97 -0.32
N VAL A 128 -10.54 -9.18 0.64
CA VAL A 128 -11.42 -8.53 1.63
C VAL A 128 -11.26 -7.02 1.61
N LEU A 129 -10.08 -6.51 1.97
CA LEU A 129 -9.90 -5.08 2.22
C LEU A 129 -10.03 -4.25 0.94
N GLN A 130 -9.34 -4.65 -0.12
CA GLN A 130 -9.31 -3.83 -1.32
C GLN A 130 -10.53 -3.98 -2.23
N PRO A 131 -11.20 -5.14 -2.34
CA PRO A 131 -12.52 -5.17 -2.97
C PRO A 131 -13.55 -4.31 -2.22
N LEU A 132 -13.56 -4.34 -0.87
CA LEU A 132 -14.44 -3.47 -0.08
C LEU A 132 -14.09 -1.99 -0.28
N SER A 133 -12.80 -1.63 -0.32
CA SER A 133 -12.35 -0.28 -0.61
C SER A 133 -12.86 0.21 -1.97
N ALA A 134 -12.68 -0.60 -3.01
CA ALA A 134 -13.09 -0.25 -4.37
C ALA A 134 -14.62 -0.14 -4.51
N ILE A 135 -15.38 -1.08 -3.91
CA ILE A 135 -16.86 -1.05 -3.95
C ILE A 135 -17.38 0.17 -3.20
N LEU A 136 -17.01 0.32 -1.93
CA LEU A 136 -17.56 1.38 -1.09
C LEU A 136 -17.01 2.76 -1.47
N GLY A 137 -15.73 2.83 -1.89
CA GLY A 137 -15.12 4.07 -2.36
C GLY A 137 -15.81 4.61 -3.61
N ASN A 138 -16.01 3.78 -4.63
CA ASN A 138 -16.76 4.17 -5.82
C ASN A 138 -18.21 4.55 -5.48
N LEU A 139 -18.86 3.83 -4.55
CA LEU A 139 -20.22 4.17 -4.12
C LEU A 139 -20.27 5.56 -3.48
N ILE A 140 -19.31 5.89 -2.61
CA ILE A 140 -19.20 7.23 -2.01
C ILE A 140 -19.03 8.29 -3.09
N LEU A 141 -18.13 8.08 -4.07
CA LEU A 141 -17.89 9.03 -5.14
C LEU A 141 -19.11 9.22 -6.04
N VAL A 142 -19.86 8.15 -6.34
CA VAL A 142 -21.12 8.23 -7.09
C VAL A 142 -22.20 8.98 -6.30
N GLN A 143 -22.33 8.69 -5.01
CA GLN A 143 -23.34 9.31 -4.14
C GLN A 143 -23.17 10.84 -4.05
N PHE A 144 -21.95 11.33 -4.08
CA PHE A 144 -21.64 12.76 -4.04
C PHE A 144 -21.30 13.35 -5.42
N ALA A 145 -21.70 12.69 -6.51
CA ALA A 145 -21.55 13.15 -7.89
C ALA A 145 -20.10 13.44 -8.33
N GLN A 146 -19.10 12.82 -7.66
CA GLN A 146 -17.68 12.91 -8.03
C GLN A 146 -17.30 11.88 -9.10
N LEU A 147 -18.08 10.80 -9.22
CA LEU A 147 -17.89 9.75 -10.21
C LEU A 147 -19.19 9.53 -10.99
N ASN A 148 -19.08 9.47 -12.32
CA ASN A 148 -20.23 9.11 -13.16
C ASN A 148 -20.62 7.65 -12.89
N PRO A 149 -21.91 7.35 -12.55
CA PRO A 149 -22.38 5.99 -12.32
C PRO A 149 -22.07 5.00 -13.47
N ALA A 150 -22.03 5.47 -14.71
CA ALA A 150 -21.75 4.63 -15.88
C ALA A 150 -20.34 4.01 -15.85
N ILE A 151 -19.38 4.62 -15.18
CA ILE A 151 -18.01 4.13 -15.09
C ILE A 151 -17.68 3.46 -13.73
N TYR A 152 -18.68 3.22 -12.90
CA TYR A 152 -18.51 2.59 -11.58
C TYR A 152 -17.70 1.29 -11.64
N TRP A 153 -18.08 0.36 -12.53
CA TRP A 153 -17.37 -0.91 -12.67
C TRP A 153 -16.04 -0.80 -13.40
N VAL A 154 -15.90 0.19 -14.27
CA VAL A 154 -14.62 0.46 -14.97
C VAL A 154 -13.58 0.95 -13.99
N SER A 155 -13.95 1.78 -13.00
CA SER A 155 -13.04 2.30 -11.97
C SER A 155 -12.75 1.29 -10.85
N PHE A 156 -13.56 0.22 -10.70
CA PHE A 156 -13.36 -0.80 -9.69
C PHE A 156 -12.01 -1.51 -9.82
N ILE A 157 -11.68 -2.00 -11.02
CA ILE A 157 -10.45 -2.78 -11.25
C ILE A 157 -9.17 -1.97 -10.98
N PRO A 158 -9.00 -0.75 -11.54
CA PRO A 158 -7.86 0.09 -11.24
C PRO A 158 -7.71 0.40 -9.74
N TRP A 159 -8.81 0.74 -9.07
CA TRP A 159 -8.81 1.02 -7.63
C TRP A 159 -8.36 -0.19 -6.82
N TRP A 160 -9.01 -1.35 -7.06
CA TRP A 160 -8.69 -2.59 -6.38
C TRP A 160 -7.24 -3.00 -6.58
N LEU A 161 -6.75 -3.03 -7.83
CA LEU A 161 -5.39 -3.46 -8.15
C LEU A 161 -4.34 -2.46 -7.64
N GLY A 162 -4.53 -1.17 -7.86
CA GLY A 162 -3.59 -0.14 -7.42
C GLY A 162 -3.35 -0.17 -5.91
N ASN A 163 -4.43 -0.21 -5.13
CA ASN A 163 -4.35 -0.30 -3.68
C ASN A 163 -3.78 -1.66 -3.22
N SER A 164 -4.18 -2.75 -3.87
CA SER A 164 -3.66 -4.09 -3.54
C SER A 164 -2.15 -4.17 -3.72
N ILE A 165 -1.62 -3.70 -4.84
CA ILE A 165 -0.18 -3.70 -5.11
C ILE A 165 0.55 -2.83 -4.07
N GLY A 166 0.05 -1.62 -3.81
CA GLY A 166 0.63 -0.72 -2.81
C GLY A 166 0.72 -1.37 -1.42
N GLN A 167 -0.32 -2.07 -0.99
CA GLN A 167 -0.32 -2.78 0.30
C GLN A 167 0.54 -4.04 0.29
N LEU A 168 0.46 -4.88 -0.75
CA LEU A 168 1.21 -6.13 -0.84
C LEU A 168 2.73 -5.92 -0.84
N VAL A 169 3.19 -4.81 -1.40
CA VAL A 169 4.61 -4.47 -1.42
C VAL A 169 5.04 -3.81 -0.12
N LEU A 170 4.31 -2.79 0.31
CA LEU A 170 4.80 -1.92 1.38
C LEU A 170 4.53 -2.50 2.78
N VAL A 171 3.42 -3.23 2.99
CA VAL A 171 3.12 -3.79 4.32
C VAL A 171 4.17 -4.82 4.77
N PRO A 172 4.52 -5.85 3.97
CA PRO A 172 5.57 -6.78 4.36
C PRO A 172 6.93 -6.10 4.57
N LEU A 173 7.28 -5.12 3.74
CA LEU A 173 8.51 -4.34 3.87
C LEU A 173 8.58 -3.62 5.21
N LEU A 174 7.53 -2.92 5.59
CA LEU A 174 7.48 -2.19 6.86
C LEU A 174 7.44 -3.14 8.06
N LEU A 175 6.72 -4.26 7.97
CA LEU A 175 6.77 -5.29 9.00
C LEU A 175 8.20 -5.82 9.16
N LEU A 176 8.90 -6.11 8.05
CA LEU A 176 10.29 -6.56 8.08
C LEU A 176 11.22 -5.57 8.79
N LEU A 177 11.08 -4.28 8.48
CA LEU A 177 11.95 -3.23 9.02
C LEU A 177 11.69 -2.94 10.51
N PHE A 178 10.43 -3.00 10.94
CA PHE A 178 10.05 -2.53 12.27
C PHE A 178 9.80 -3.63 13.30
N THR A 179 9.59 -4.89 12.91
CA THR A 179 9.43 -5.98 13.89
C THR A 179 10.76 -6.51 14.44
N GLY A 180 11.87 -6.25 13.75
CA GLY A 180 13.18 -6.78 14.13
C GLY A 180 13.28 -8.31 14.01
N GLU A 181 12.28 -8.98 13.41
CA GLU A 181 12.28 -10.44 13.24
C GLU A 181 13.44 -10.91 12.38
N TYR A 182 13.88 -10.05 11.46
CA TYR A 182 15.08 -10.27 10.67
C TYR A 182 16.10 -9.19 11.01
N LYS A 183 17.27 -9.59 11.47
CA LYS A 183 18.40 -8.67 11.60
C LYS A 183 18.76 -8.24 10.18
N VAL A 184 18.38 -7.02 9.81
CA VAL A 184 18.84 -6.36 8.60
C VAL A 184 20.36 -6.26 8.71
N LYS A 185 21.05 -7.32 8.32
CA LYS A 185 22.52 -7.34 8.28
C LYS A 185 22.96 -6.39 7.17
N THR A 186 24.16 -5.82 7.33
CA THR A 186 24.95 -5.01 6.39
C THR A 186 25.00 -5.53 4.94
N SER A 187 24.27 -6.59 4.61
CA SER A 187 24.11 -7.13 3.27
C SER A 187 23.21 -6.29 2.35
N ILE A 188 22.43 -5.33 2.85
CA ILE A 188 21.61 -4.45 2.02
C ILE A 188 22.47 -3.77 0.95
N LEU A 189 23.64 -3.25 1.31
CA LEU A 189 24.54 -2.61 0.35
C LEU A 189 25.00 -3.57 -0.76
N ARG A 190 25.11 -4.87 -0.46
CA ARG A 190 25.46 -5.89 -1.46
C ARG A 190 24.27 -6.25 -2.35
N ASP A 191 23.05 -6.09 -1.84
CA ASP A 191 21.82 -6.48 -2.54
C ASP A 191 21.25 -5.32 -3.38
N ILE A 192 21.69 -4.07 -3.15
CA ILE A 192 21.35 -2.88 -3.97
C ILE A 192 21.58 -3.11 -5.48
N PRO A 193 22.73 -3.67 -5.95
CA PRO A 193 22.93 -3.91 -7.38
C PRO A 193 21.87 -4.85 -7.98
N ILE A 194 21.41 -5.84 -7.21
CA ILE A 194 20.37 -6.79 -7.64
C ILE A 194 19.02 -6.06 -7.75
N ALA A 195 18.68 -5.22 -6.77
CA ALA A 195 17.46 -4.41 -6.79
C ALA A 195 17.48 -3.39 -7.95
N LEU A 196 18.60 -2.73 -8.19
CA LEU A 196 18.80 -1.82 -9.33
C LEU A 196 18.72 -2.56 -10.67
N LEU A 197 19.28 -3.77 -10.77
CA LEU A 197 19.17 -4.59 -11.98
C LEU A 197 17.70 -4.99 -12.22
N SER A 198 16.96 -5.37 -11.18
CA SER A 198 15.54 -5.69 -11.32
C SER A 198 14.72 -4.49 -11.77
N PHE A 199 14.99 -3.30 -11.20
CA PHE A 199 14.39 -2.05 -11.65
C PHE A 199 14.71 -1.76 -13.13
N LEU A 200 15.99 -1.86 -13.53
CA LEU A 200 16.40 -1.60 -14.90
C LEU A 200 15.73 -2.56 -15.89
N VAL A 201 15.66 -3.85 -15.56
CA VAL A 201 15.00 -4.86 -16.40
C VAL A 201 13.50 -4.56 -16.50
N THR A 202 12.86 -4.22 -15.41
CA THR A 202 11.45 -3.82 -15.39
C THR A 202 11.21 -2.59 -16.26
N PHE A 203 12.00 -1.55 -16.08
CA PHE A 203 11.95 -0.32 -16.88
C PHE A 203 12.11 -0.62 -18.37
N LEU A 204 13.10 -1.43 -18.75
CA LEU A 204 13.32 -1.81 -20.15
C LEU A 204 12.15 -2.63 -20.73
N ILE A 205 11.52 -3.50 -19.95
CA ILE A 205 10.34 -4.25 -20.39
C ILE A 205 9.16 -3.29 -20.64
N PHE A 206 8.91 -2.32 -19.75
CA PHE A 206 7.86 -1.32 -19.94
C PHE A 206 8.15 -0.40 -21.14
N GLU A 207 9.38 0.07 -21.32
CA GLU A 207 9.77 0.86 -22.47
C GLU A 207 9.57 0.09 -23.78
N LEU A 208 10.00 -1.17 -23.84
CA LEU A 208 9.80 -2.02 -25.03
C LEU A 208 8.31 -2.24 -25.33
N THR A 209 7.46 -2.46 -24.32
CA THR A 209 6.02 -2.64 -24.52
C THR A 209 5.31 -1.35 -24.95
N TYR A 210 5.82 -0.18 -24.55
CA TYR A 210 5.31 1.10 -25.01
C TYR A 210 5.45 1.30 -26.52
N TYR A 211 6.54 0.78 -27.13
CA TYR A 211 6.77 0.86 -28.58
C TYR A 211 6.02 -0.22 -29.39
N ILE A 212 5.54 -1.31 -28.76
CA ILE A 212 4.98 -2.46 -29.47
C ILE A 212 3.46 -2.36 -29.67
N ASP A 213 2.71 -1.89 -28.74
CA ASP A 213 1.28 -1.52 -28.76
C ASP A 213 0.71 -1.50 -27.34
N ILE A 214 -0.21 -0.58 -27.05
CA ILE A 214 -0.89 -0.45 -25.74
C ILE A 214 -1.60 -1.74 -25.32
N ASN A 215 -2.08 -2.54 -26.28
CA ASN A 215 -2.80 -3.79 -26.00
C ASN A 215 -1.92 -4.89 -25.40
N TYR A 216 -0.61 -4.80 -25.47
CA TYR A 216 0.32 -5.81 -24.96
C TYR A 216 1.02 -5.42 -23.65
N SER A 217 0.73 -4.24 -23.11
CA SER A 217 1.37 -3.77 -21.85
C SER A 217 1.12 -4.69 -20.66
N PHE A 218 0.00 -5.44 -20.64
CA PHE A 218 -0.23 -6.46 -19.60
C PHE A 218 0.74 -7.65 -19.71
N LEU A 219 1.34 -7.93 -20.87
CA LEU A 219 2.35 -8.97 -21.03
C LEU A 219 3.63 -8.62 -20.26
N ALA A 220 3.92 -7.33 -20.05
CA ALA A 220 5.03 -6.91 -19.21
C ALA A 220 4.94 -7.49 -17.80
N LEU A 221 3.73 -7.55 -17.23
CA LEU A 221 3.48 -8.17 -15.94
C LEU A 221 3.82 -9.67 -15.91
N PHE A 222 3.60 -10.38 -17.04
CA PHE A 222 3.97 -11.79 -17.16
C PHE A 222 5.49 -12.01 -17.11
N PHE A 223 6.28 -11.09 -17.64
CA PHE A 223 7.75 -11.17 -17.57
C PHE A 223 8.29 -10.80 -16.19
N LEU A 224 7.57 -9.98 -15.42
CA LEU A 224 7.95 -9.64 -14.04
C LEU A 224 7.78 -10.83 -13.09
N PHE A 225 6.79 -11.69 -13.33
CA PHE A 225 6.49 -12.82 -12.45
C PHE A 225 7.64 -13.85 -12.34
N PRO A 226 8.27 -14.34 -13.43
CA PRO A 226 9.45 -15.20 -13.34
C PRO A 226 10.64 -14.53 -12.65
N LEU A 227 10.85 -13.22 -12.87
CA LEU A 227 11.91 -12.45 -12.22
C LEU A 227 11.70 -12.41 -10.69
N THR A 228 10.49 -12.10 -10.24
CA THR A 228 10.17 -12.12 -8.80
C THR A 228 10.34 -13.51 -8.19
N LEU A 229 9.97 -14.57 -8.91
CA LEU A 229 10.18 -15.95 -8.47
C LEU A 229 11.67 -16.31 -8.35
N ILE A 230 12.50 -15.93 -9.33
CA ILE A 230 13.95 -16.19 -9.29
C ILE A 230 14.58 -15.45 -8.10
N PHE A 231 14.20 -14.19 -7.85
CA PHE A 231 14.68 -13.43 -6.71
C PHE A 231 14.19 -14.01 -5.39
N SER A 232 12.93 -14.48 -5.30
CA SER A 232 12.40 -15.10 -4.10
C SER A 232 13.03 -16.45 -3.78
N ALA A 233 13.40 -17.23 -4.81
CA ALA A 233 14.00 -18.55 -4.65
C ALA A 233 15.48 -18.48 -4.23
N LYS A 234 16.21 -17.43 -4.62
CA LYS A 234 17.65 -17.28 -4.38
C LYS A 234 18.00 -16.13 -3.44
N GLY A 235 17.09 -15.22 -3.23
CA GLY A 235 17.29 -14.00 -2.44
C GLY A 235 16.93 -14.19 -0.98
N LYS A 236 17.48 -13.30 -0.16
CA LYS A 236 16.99 -13.12 1.20
C LYS A 236 15.68 -12.36 1.17
N PRO A 237 14.78 -12.52 2.18
CA PRO A 237 13.49 -11.82 2.21
C PRO A 237 13.60 -10.30 1.99
N GLU A 238 14.66 -9.68 2.51
CA GLU A 238 14.92 -8.25 2.36
C GLU A 238 15.15 -7.83 0.91
N THR A 239 15.97 -8.62 0.19
CA THR A 239 16.31 -8.37 -1.21
C THR A 239 15.08 -8.52 -2.11
N VAL A 240 14.27 -9.53 -1.83
CA VAL A 240 13.01 -9.79 -2.57
C VAL A 240 12.04 -8.63 -2.39
N THR A 241 11.85 -8.17 -1.15
CA THR A 241 10.90 -7.09 -0.85
C THR A 241 11.38 -5.76 -1.44
N LEU A 242 12.68 -5.46 -1.38
CA LEU A 242 13.24 -4.28 -2.05
C LEU A 242 13.11 -4.36 -3.57
N SER A 243 13.38 -5.53 -4.16
CA SER A 243 13.22 -5.71 -5.61
C SER A 243 11.78 -5.50 -6.06
N LEU A 244 10.80 -6.01 -5.30
CA LEU A 244 9.38 -5.78 -5.55
C LEU A 244 9.00 -4.31 -5.46
N LEU A 245 9.54 -3.58 -4.47
CA LEU A 245 9.30 -2.14 -4.33
C LEU A 245 9.80 -1.34 -5.54
N PHE A 246 10.94 -1.74 -6.13
CA PHE A 246 11.49 -1.07 -7.32
C PHE A 246 10.81 -1.52 -8.64
N MET A 247 10.08 -2.62 -8.63
CA MET A 247 9.34 -3.12 -9.81
C MET A 247 7.92 -2.56 -9.91
N THR A 248 7.37 -2.02 -8.81
CA THR A 248 6.01 -1.44 -8.74
C THR A 248 6.02 0.07 -8.84
#